data_66261b67d048f9dca9b6b6f969f588c2
#
_entry.id   66261b67d048f9dca9b6b6f969f588c2
#
_cell.length_a   1.000
_cell.length_b   1.000
_cell.length_c   1.000
_cell.angle_alpha   90.00
_cell.angle_beta   90.00
_cell.angle_gamma   90.00
#
_symmetry.space_group_name_H-M   'P 1'
#
loop_
_entity.id
_entity.type
_entity.pdbx_description
1 polymer ?
#
loop_
_entity_poly.entity_id
_entity_poly.type
_entity_poly.pdbx_seq_one_letter_code
_entity_poly.pdbx_strand_id
1 'polypeptide(L)'
;MNEILKMIQEERALIYVLTVVIMLDVITGVIKAVIEHDLKSCKFKEGILKKLYDYILCLIGVCLDYVLKVDYACDMCIYAMIAMEMYSCIENLRDYIPVPDVIQKLLHTLDNSYAGKTVVSEEEMKGSGEK
;
A
#
# COMPACT_ATOMS: atom_id res chain seq x y z
N MET A 1 3.65 34.40 3.20
CA MET A 1 3.61 33.91 1.80
C MET A 1 4.60 32.77 1.56
N ASN A 2 5.84 32.87 2.07
CA ASN A 2 6.85 31.81 1.88
C ASN A 2 6.55 30.49 2.63
N GLU A 3 5.85 30.54 3.77
CA GLU A 3 5.49 29.31 4.52
C GLU A 3 4.38 28.52 3.82
N ILE A 4 3.37 29.20 3.30
CA ILE A 4 2.29 28.55 2.54
C ILE A 4 2.82 27.89 1.27
N LEU A 5 3.76 28.54 0.57
CA LEU A 5 4.41 27.95 -0.59
C LEU A 5 5.28 26.74 -0.23
N LYS A 6 5.94 26.74 0.91
CA LYS A 6 6.67 25.57 1.43
C LYS A 6 5.74 24.40 1.73
N MET A 7 4.64 24.62 2.45
CA MET A 7 3.64 23.58 2.75
C MET A 7 3.10 22.95 1.46
N ILE A 8 2.67 23.77 0.50
CA ILE A 8 2.18 23.28 -0.81
C ILE A 8 3.28 22.50 -1.55
N GLN A 9 4.53 22.87 -1.40
CA GLN A 9 5.65 22.20 -2.06
C GLN A 9 6.00 20.88 -1.38
N GLU A 10 5.87 20.78 -0.07
CA GLU A 10 6.07 19.55 0.70
C GLU A 10 4.97 18.52 0.42
N GLU A 11 3.70 18.91 0.43
CA GLU A 11 2.57 18.04 0.06
C GLU A 11 2.69 17.51 -1.37
N ARG A 12 3.09 18.36 -2.32
CA ARG A 12 3.34 17.91 -3.69
C ARG A 12 4.47 16.89 -3.78
N ALA A 13 5.54 17.08 -3.00
CA ALA A 13 6.66 16.13 -2.98
C ALA A 13 6.23 14.75 -2.50
N LEU A 14 5.40 14.64 -1.46
CA LEU A 14 4.86 13.38 -0.96
C LEU A 14 4.01 12.65 -2.00
N ILE A 15 3.14 13.37 -2.70
CA ILE A 15 2.31 12.80 -3.78
C ILE A 15 3.19 12.33 -4.95
N TYR A 16 4.25 13.05 -5.30
CA TYR A 16 5.19 12.58 -6.33
C TYR A 16 5.92 11.31 -5.89
N VAL A 17 6.39 11.23 -4.64
CA VAL A 17 7.03 10.03 -4.10
C VAL A 17 6.06 8.85 -4.13
N LEU A 18 4.82 9.03 -3.67
CA LEU A 18 3.79 7.99 -3.73
C LEU A 18 3.57 7.52 -5.17
N THR A 19 3.43 8.44 -6.11
CA THR A 19 3.22 8.10 -7.53
C THR A 19 4.40 7.29 -8.09
N VAL A 20 5.64 7.68 -7.78
CA VAL A 20 6.84 6.94 -8.21
C VAL A 20 6.86 5.54 -7.61
N VAL A 21 6.56 5.38 -6.33
CA VAL A 21 6.56 4.07 -5.66
C VAL A 21 5.46 3.17 -6.23
N ILE A 22 4.27 3.70 -6.50
CA ILE A 22 3.19 2.99 -7.19
C ILE A 22 3.64 2.51 -8.57
N MET A 23 4.32 3.35 -9.35
CA MET A 23 4.85 2.94 -10.66
C MET A 23 5.89 1.83 -10.53
N LEU A 24 6.77 1.90 -9.54
CA LEU A 24 7.76 0.85 -9.27
C LEU A 24 7.08 -0.47 -8.91
N ASP A 25 6.03 -0.46 -8.08
CA ASP A 25 5.28 -1.66 -7.74
C ASP A 25 4.61 -2.28 -8.98
N VAL A 26 3.99 -1.49 -9.81
CA VAL A 26 3.40 -1.98 -11.08
C VAL A 26 4.47 -2.60 -11.99
N ILE A 27 5.63 -1.96 -12.14
CA ILE A 27 6.72 -2.48 -12.96
C ILE A 27 7.25 -3.80 -12.41
N THR A 28 7.52 -3.88 -11.10
CA THR A 28 8.01 -5.11 -10.45
C THR A 28 6.98 -6.23 -10.53
N GLY A 29 5.70 -5.93 -10.36
CA GLY A 29 4.60 -6.88 -10.53
C GLY A 29 4.48 -7.41 -11.96
N VAL A 30 4.64 -6.55 -12.97
CA VAL A 30 4.65 -6.97 -14.37
C VAL A 30 5.86 -7.84 -14.68
N ILE A 31 7.06 -7.48 -14.20
CA ILE A 31 8.27 -8.29 -14.36
C ILE A 31 8.06 -9.69 -13.77
N LYS A 32 7.53 -9.77 -12.54
CA LYS A 32 7.20 -11.04 -11.89
C LYS A 32 6.24 -11.87 -12.74
N ALA A 33 5.13 -11.28 -13.21
CA ALA A 33 4.13 -11.95 -14.02
C ALA A 33 4.68 -12.45 -15.37
N VAL A 34 5.64 -11.72 -15.98
CA VAL A 34 6.34 -12.15 -17.21
C VAL A 34 7.23 -13.35 -16.93
N ILE A 35 8.01 -13.33 -15.85
CA ILE A 35 8.91 -14.43 -15.48
C ILE A 35 8.12 -15.70 -15.16
N GLU A 36 7.01 -15.56 -14.43
CA GLU A 36 6.15 -16.69 -14.04
C GLU A 36 5.22 -17.18 -15.16
N HIS A 37 5.24 -16.55 -16.34
CA HIS A 37 4.34 -16.83 -17.46
C HIS A 37 2.84 -16.77 -17.10
N ASP A 38 2.47 -16.00 -16.05
CA ASP A 38 1.10 -15.88 -15.53
C ASP A 38 0.50 -14.49 -15.82
N LEU A 39 0.63 -14.02 -17.05
CA LEU A 39 0.03 -12.77 -17.53
C LEU A 39 -1.49 -12.92 -17.71
N LYS A 40 -2.23 -12.98 -16.60
CA LYS A 40 -3.69 -12.97 -16.65
C LYS A 40 -4.22 -11.54 -16.62
N SER A 41 -4.96 -11.17 -17.64
CA SER A 41 -5.60 -9.86 -17.79
C SER A 41 -6.44 -9.46 -16.57
N CYS A 42 -7.03 -10.42 -15.85
CA CYS A 42 -7.82 -10.18 -14.64
C CYS A 42 -6.94 -9.71 -13.47
N LYS A 43 -5.80 -10.35 -13.22
CA LYS A 43 -4.85 -9.97 -12.15
C LYS A 43 -4.31 -8.57 -12.36
N PHE A 44 -4.03 -8.20 -13.61
CA PHE A 44 -3.56 -6.85 -13.94
C PHE A 44 -4.62 -5.79 -13.66
N LYS A 45 -5.90 -6.06 -14.00
CA LYS A 45 -7.01 -5.14 -13.69
C LYS A 45 -7.21 -4.96 -12.18
N GLU A 46 -7.13 -6.03 -11.41
CA GLU A 46 -7.21 -5.98 -9.94
C GLU A 46 -6.07 -5.16 -9.33
N GLY A 47 -4.86 -5.31 -9.86
CA GLY A 47 -3.70 -4.51 -9.44
C GLY A 47 -3.93 -3.02 -9.66
N ILE A 48 -4.38 -2.60 -10.84
CA ILE A 48 -4.69 -1.20 -11.15
C ILE A 48 -5.82 -0.68 -10.26
N LEU A 49 -6.86 -1.48 -10.03
CA LEU A 49 -8.00 -1.07 -9.19
C LEU A 49 -7.56 -0.82 -7.74
N LYS A 50 -6.66 -1.65 -7.19
CA LYS A 50 -6.07 -1.40 -5.86
C LYS A 50 -5.36 -0.04 -5.80
N LYS A 51 -4.61 0.34 -6.84
CA LYS A 51 -3.93 1.64 -6.90
C LYS A 51 -4.92 2.82 -6.91
N LEU A 52 -6.10 2.62 -7.48
CA LEU A 52 -7.15 3.64 -7.41
C LEU A 52 -7.65 3.84 -5.97
N TYR A 53 -7.73 2.77 -5.17
CA TYR A 53 -8.11 2.87 -3.76
C TYR A 53 -7.10 3.68 -2.93
N ASP A 54 -5.80 3.62 -3.26
CA ASP A 54 -4.77 4.41 -2.57
C ASP A 54 -5.02 5.91 -2.71
N TYR A 55 -5.36 6.37 -3.91
CA TYR A 55 -5.73 7.77 -4.13
C TYR A 55 -7.06 8.17 -3.47
N ILE A 56 -8.02 7.25 -3.40
CA ILE A 56 -9.28 7.48 -2.67
C ILE A 56 -8.99 7.63 -1.18
N LEU A 57 -8.09 6.84 -0.61
CA LEU A 57 -7.70 6.95 0.80
C LEU A 57 -7.00 8.28 1.09
N CYS A 58 -6.12 8.74 0.19
CA CYS A 58 -5.52 10.08 0.31
C CYS A 58 -6.60 11.18 0.30
N LEU A 59 -7.61 11.05 -0.56
CA LEU A 59 -8.73 12.00 -0.60
C LEU A 59 -9.53 12.01 0.70
N ILE A 60 -9.74 10.83 1.31
CA ILE A 60 -10.36 10.71 2.64
C ILE A 60 -9.50 11.42 3.69
N GLY A 61 -8.16 11.28 3.63
CA GLY A 61 -7.22 12.00 4.49
C GLY A 61 -7.40 13.52 4.40
N VAL A 62 -7.48 14.07 3.19
CA VAL A 62 -7.75 15.50 2.98
C VAL A 62 -9.11 15.93 3.57
N CYS A 63 -10.14 15.10 3.42
CA CYS A 63 -11.45 15.39 4.02
C CYS A 63 -11.38 15.38 5.56
N LEU A 64 -10.60 14.47 6.15
CA LEU A 64 -10.40 14.42 7.59
C LEU A 64 -9.66 15.64 8.10
N ASP A 65 -8.59 16.10 7.42
CA ASP A 65 -7.89 17.34 7.77
C ASP A 65 -8.83 18.53 7.78
N TYR A 66 -9.69 18.64 6.77
CA TYR A 66 -10.67 19.71 6.68
C TYR A 66 -11.70 19.67 7.81
N VAL A 67 -12.24 18.48 8.14
CA VAL A 67 -13.29 18.31 9.17
C VAL A 67 -12.73 18.46 10.58
N LEU A 68 -11.57 17.86 10.84
CA LEU A 68 -10.94 17.86 12.18
C LEU A 68 -10.08 19.08 12.42
N LYS A 69 -9.85 19.90 11.39
CA LYS A 69 -8.93 21.05 11.42
C LYS A 69 -7.53 20.68 11.90
N VAL A 70 -7.03 19.57 11.40
CA VAL A 70 -5.66 19.09 11.57
C VAL A 70 -4.94 19.14 10.23
N ASP A 71 -3.61 19.16 10.21
CA ASP A 71 -2.82 19.30 8.98
C ASP A 71 -1.92 18.07 8.74
N TYR A 72 -2.25 16.92 9.32
CA TYR A 72 -1.38 15.73 9.27
C TYR A 72 -2.12 14.42 8.90
N ALA A 73 -3.45 14.38 8.81
CA ALA A 73 -4.16 13.14 8.53
C ALA A 73 -3.92 12.68 7.08
N CYS A 74 -3.86 13.60 6.12
CA CYS A 74 -3.50 13.32 4.74
C CYS A 74 -2.08 12.77 4.63
N ASP A 75 -1.12 13.43 5.29
CA ASP A 75 0.29 13.00 5.27
C ASP A 75 0.46 11.60 5.85
N MET A 76 -0.20 11.29 6.96
CA MET A 76 -0.20 9.96 7.57
C MET A 76 -0.75 8.90 6.62
N CYS A 77 -1.83 9.20 5.88
CA CYS A 77 -2.37 8.31 4.85
C CYS A 77 -1.34 8.08 3.73
N ILE A 78 -0.67 9.14 3.25
CA ILE A 78 0.33 9.04 2.19
C ILE A 78 1.53 8.21 2.65
N TYR A 79 2.06 8.43 3.87
CA TYR A 79 3.15 7.63 4.42
C TYR A 79 2.78 6.15 4.55
N ALA A 80 1.57 5.86 5.03
CA ALA A 80 1.08 4.48 5.12
C ALA A 80 1.00 3.82 3.74
N MET A 81 0.52 4.54 2.71
CA MET A 81 0.45 4.04 1.34
C MET A 81 1.84 3.80 0.75
N ILE A 82 2.78 4.73 0.92
CA ILE A 82 4.17 4.56 0.49
C ILE A 82 4.78 3.29 1.12
N ALA A 83 4.58 3.08 2.42
CA ALA A 83 5.08 1.90 3.11
C ALA A 83 4.48 0.60 2.55
N MET A 84 3.18 0.56 2.27
CA MET A 84 2.49 -0.59 1.68
C MET A 84 2.96 -0.88 0.25
N GLU A 85 3.16 0.14 -0.56
CA GLU A 85 3.64 -0.01 -1.93
C GLU A 85 5.10 -0.47 -1.97
N MET A 86 5.95 0.06 -1.08
CA MET A 86 7.33 -0.43 -0.93
C MET A 86 7.37 -1.89 -0.49
N TYR A 87 6.49 -2.29 0.44
CA TYR A 87 6.34 -3.68 0.84
C TYR A 87 5.98 -4.57 -0.34
N SER A 88 5.00 -4.18 -1.15
CA SER A 88 4.58 -4.90 -2.35
C SER A 88 5.71 -5.03 -3.38
N CYS A 89 6.50 -3.97 -3.61
CA CYS A 89 7.68 -4.02 -4.46
C CYS A 89 8.71 -5.08 -3.98
N ILE A 90 8.98 -5.10 -2.67
CA ILE A 90 9.92 -6.05 -2.08
C ILE A 90 9.38 -7.47 -2.20
N GLU A 91 8.10 -7.68 -1.96
CA GLU A 91 7.44 -8.98 -2.12
C GLU A 91 7.54 -9.49 -3.57
N ASN A 92 7.33 -8.61 -4.55
CA ASN A 92 7.49 -8.96 -5.96
C ASN A 92 8.90 -9.35 -6.34
N LEU A 93 9.91 -8.79 -5.67
CA LEU A 93 11.33 -8.98 -5.99
C LEU A 93 12.03 -10.06 -5.15
N ARG A 94 11.47 -10.44 -3.99
CA ARG A 94 12.12 -11.32 -3.02
C ARG A 94 12.54 -12.69 -3.57
N ASP A 95 11.80 -13.20 -4.56
CA ASP A 95 12.05 -14.50 -5.16
C ASP A 95 13.22 -14.47 -6.18
N TYR A 96 13.62 -13.27 -6.61
CA TYR A 96 14.62 -13.06 -7.67
C TYR A 96 15.88 -12.34 -7.20
N ILE A 97 15.79 -11.62 -6.07
CA ILE A 97 16.92 -10.84 -5.51
C ILE A 97 17.15 -11.28 -4.07
N PRO A 98 18.41 -11.52 -3.66
CA PRO A 98 18.72 -11.83 -2.27
C PRO A 98 18.38 -10.62 -1.39
N VAL A 99 17.27 -10.71 -0.69
CA VAL A 99 16.80 -9.67 0.24
C VAL A 99 17.56 -9.83 1.56
N PRO A 100 18.06 -8.75 2.18
CA PRO A 100 18.74 -8.83 3.48
C PRO A 100 17.88 -9.51 4.55
N ASP A 101 18.49 -10.30 5.43
CA ASP A 101 17.82 -11.10 6.46
C ASP A 101 16.88 -10.28 7.37
N VAL A 102 17.24 -9.02 7.62
CA VAL A 102 16.40 -8.10 8.42
C VAL A 102 15.05 -7.85 7.74
N ILE A 103 15.08 -7.62 6.43
CA ILE A 103 13.86 -7.38 5.64
C ILE A 103 13.04 -8.66 5.53
N GLN A 104 13.68 -9.83 5.33
CA GLN A 104 12.98 -11.12 5.31
C GLN A 104 12.25 -11.39 6.63
N LYS A 105 12.88 -11.12 7.77
CA LYS A 105 12.25 -11.25 9.09
C LYS A 105 11.06 -10.31 9.26
N LEU A 106 11.18 -9.07 8.79
CA LEU A 106 10.09 -8.09 8.83
C LEU A 106 8.90 -8.56 7.98
N LEU A 107 9.15 -9.01 6.76
CA LEU A 107 8.15 -9.56 5.85
C LEU A 107 7.43 -10.74 6.48
N HIS A 108 8.15 -11.72 7.03
CA HIS A 108 7.58 -12.89 7.68
C HIS A 108 6.72 -12.52 8.91
N THR A 109 7.13 -11.50 9.67
CA THR A 109 6.36 -11.01 10.82
C THR A 109 5.05 -10.36 10.37
N LEU A 110 5.08 -9.59 9.30
CA LEU A 110 3.89 -8.95 8.73
C LEU A 110 2.92 -9.99 8.13
N ASP A 111 3.43 -10.93 7.33
CA ASP A 111 2.63 -12.02 6.76
C ASP A 111 1.88 -12.81 7.85
N ASN A 112 2.57 -13.16 8.94
CA ASN A 112 1.96 -13.85 10.08
C ASN A 112 0.91 -12.99 10.80
N SER A 113 1.13 -11.69 10.88
CA SER A 113 0.17 -10.76 11.50
C SER A 113 -1.12 -10.64 10.68
N TYR A 114 -1.02 -10.66 9.36
CA TYR A 114 -2.20 -10.64 8.48
C TYR A 114 -2.91 -12.00 8.46
N ALA A 115 -2.18 -13.11 8.41
CA ALA A 115 -2.76 -14.46 8.46
C ALA A 115 -3.54 -14.69 9.76
N GLY A 116 -3.04 -14.22 10.91
CA GLY A 116 -3.74 -14.29 12.19
C GLY A 116 -5.07 -13.53 12.21
N LYS A 117 -5.17 -12.39 11.51
CA LYS A 117 -6.42 -11.60 11.43
C LYS A 117 -7.50 -12.26 10.56
N THR A 118 -7.11 -12.93 9.48
CA THR A 118 -8.07 -13.61 8.59
C THR A 118 -8.72 -14.83 9.27
N VAL A 119 -7.96 -15.57 10.08
CA VAL A 119 -8.50 -16.73 10.83
C VAL A 119 -9.50 -16.29 11.90
N VAL A 120 -9.22 -15.20 12.64
CA VAL A 120 -10.13 -14.69 13.67
C VAL A 120 -11.45 -14.20 13.07
N SER A 121 -11.42 -13.54 11.90
CA SER A 121 -12.63 -13.05 11.23
C SER A 121 -13.50 -14.18 10.66
N GLU A 122 -12.91 -15.31 10.25
CA GLU A 122 -13.66 -16.48 9.77
C GLU A 122 -14.32 -17.27 10.92
N GLU A 123 -13.67 -17.34 12.09
CA GLU A 123 -14.26 -17.97 13.29
C GLU A 123 -15.42 -17.15 13.85
N GLU A 124 -15.33 -15.82 13.85
CA GLU A 124 -16.42 -14.94 14.29
C GLU A 124 -17.65 -15.02 13.37
N MET A 125 -17.45 -15.16 12.05
CA MET A 125 -18.54 -15.33 11.10
C MET A 125 -19.24 -16.70 11.23
N LYS A 126 -18.52 -17.76 11.57
CA LYS A 126 -19.11 -19.11 11.80
C LYS A 126 -19.85 -19.21 13.14
N GLY A 127 -19.40 -18.50 14.15
CA GLY A 127 -20.06 -18.49 15.47
C GLY A 127 -21.37 -17.71 15.53
N SER A 128 -21.65 -16.84 14.55
CA SER A 128 -22.86 -16.01 14.49
C SER A 128 -24.04 -16.63 13.73
N GLY A 129 -23.83 -17.78 13.11
CA GLY A 129 -24.84 -18.50 12.30
C GLY A 129 -25.64 -19.60 13.02
N GLU A 130 -25.31 -19.91 14.29
CA GLU A 130 -26.00 -20.93 15.07
C GLU A 130 -26.68 -20.33 16.31
N LYS A 131 -27.73 -19.52 16.09
CA LYS A 131 -28.75 -19.28 17.13
C LYS A 131 -30.10 -19.04 16.48
#